data_e2c22f05e26ddd61803d5d6c80a8525e
#
_entry.id   e2c22f05e26ddd61803d5d6c80a8525e
#
_cell.length_a   1.000
_cell.length_b   1.000
_cell.length_c   1.000
_cell.angle_alpha   90.00
_cell.angle_beta   90.00
_cell.angle_gamma   90.00
#
_symmetry.space_group_name_H-M   'P 1'
#
loop_
_entity.id
_entity.type
_entity.pdbx_description
1 polymer ?
#
loop_
_entity_poly.entity_id
_entity_poly.type
_entity_poly.pdbx_seq_one_letter_code
_entity_poly.pdbx_strand_id
1 'polypeptide(L)'
;MKWLALHIDTSPAGLEPVSAMLEDLGIEGLVIEDEGDFRDFLEHNRQYWDYVDEELDQSMTGKCRITFYVEESDQGFTTVAAVRIAMADLKKEHPEYAPLLMTMDGIEDADWENNWKAFYKPMEIGERLIVIPDWEEADPHGRVALRMNPGLTFGTGSHATTRLCLQALEKLVHPGMKVLDLGCGSGILSIAALVLGASQAAAVDIDPKAVDVAYENAALNGIGKDRYTVRAGDVLSDRSLAGELARQRYHLVLANIVADVIIPLSAQVPRLLEEDGVFLCSGIIDTRAHEVEEALVKNGLTVTRRREKNGWGALESKLG
;
A
#
# COMPACT_ATOMS: atom_id res chain seq x y z
N MET A 1 -5.01 17.53 -16.60
CA MET A 1 -5.13 16.43 -17.58
C MET A 1 -6.56 15.96 -17.58
N LYS A 2 -7.08 15.51 -18.70
CA LYS A 2 -8.39 14.87 -18.75
C LYS A 2 -8.19 13.40 -19.06
N TRP A 3 -8.94 12.55 -18.39
CA TRP A 3 -8.87 11.11 -18.55
C TRP A 3 -10.19 10.57 -19.08
N LEU A 4 -10.11 9.50 -19.83
CA LEU A 4 -11.25 8.73 -20.29
C LEU A 4 -11.26 7.43 -19.51
N ALA A 5 -12.34 7.15 -18.79
CA ALA A 5 -12.58 5.84 -18.22
C ALA A 5 -13.26 4.98 -19.27
N LEU A 6 -12.69 3.83 -19.54
CA LEU A 6 -13.26 2.86 -20.47
C LEU A 6 -13.64 1.60 -19.70
N HIS A 7 -14.85 1.14 -19.94
CA HIS A 7 -15.42 -0.02 -19.29
C HIS A 7 -15.73 -1.08 -20.34
N ILE A 8 -15.22 -2.29 -20.14
CA ILE A 8 -15.50 -3.45 -20.98
C ILE A 8 -16.33 -4.44 -20.17
N ASP A 9 -17.59 -4.60 -20.54
CA ASP A 9 -18.45 -5.64 -20.00
C ASP A 9 -18.22 -6.94 -20.78
N THR A 10 -17.96 -8.03 -20.06
CA THR A 10 -17.67 -9.34 -20.62
C THR A 10 -18.34 -10.45 -19.79
N SER A 11 -18.09 -11.73 -20.12
CA SER A 11 -18.45 -12.87 -19.28
C SER A 11 -17.30 -13.24 -18.34
N PRO A 12 -17.54 -14.06 -17.30
CA PRO A 12 -16.43 -14.59 -16.45
C PRO A 12 -15.31 -15.25 -17.26
N ALA A 13 -15.66 -15.97 -18.33
CA ALA A 13 -14.70 -16.60 -19.22
C ALA A 13 -13.90 -15.61 -20.07
N GLY A 14 -14.39 -14.38 -20.23
CA GLY A 14 -13.73 -13.32 -20.99
C GLY A 14 -12.82 -12.42 -20.18
N LEU A 15 -12.89 -12.44 -18.84
CA LEU A 15 -12.09 -11.53 -18.00
C LEU A 15 -10.58 -11.67 -18.23
N GLU A 16 -10.05 -12.90 -18.13
CA GLU A 16 -8.64 -13.15 -18.33
C GLU A 16 -8.16 -12.86 -19.77
N PRO A 17 -8.83 -13.35 -20.84
CA PRO A 17 -8.44 -13.04 -22.22
C PRO A 17 -8.54 -11.57 -22.59
N VAL A 18 -9.53 -10.84 -22.08
CA VAL A 18 -9.67 -9.40 -22.33
C VAL A 18 -8.60 -8.63 -21.57
N SER A 19 -8.27 -9.02 -20.33
CA SER A 19 -7.16 -8.41 -19.59
C SER A 19 -5.83 -8.60 -20.31
N ALA A 20 -5.52 -9.80 -20.76
CA ALA A 20 -4.30 -10.10 -21.54
C ALA A 20 -4.24 -9.28 -22.84
N MET A 21 -5.36 -9.14 -23.55
CA MET A 21 -5.44 -8.30 -24.75
C MET A 21 -5.13 -6.82 -24.45
N LEU A 22 -5.60 -6.30 -23.31
CA LEU A 22 -5.34 -4.92 -22.90
C LEU A 22 -3.86 -4.72 -22.52
N GLU A 23 -3.28 -5.67 -21.79
CA GLU A 23 -1.85 -5.67 -21.46
C GLU A 23 -0.96 -5.74 -22.69
N ASP A 24 -1.30 -6.55 -23.69
CA ASP A 24 -0.60 -6.63 -24.98
C ASP A 24 -0.63 -5.30 -25.76
N LEU A 25 -1.68 -4.50 -25.55
CA LEU A 25 -1.79 -3.13 -26.09
C LEU A 25 -1.08 -2.07 -25.23
N GLY A 26 -0.36 -2.49 -24.19
CA GLY A 26 0.40 -1.60 -23.30
C GLY A 26 -0.45 -0.84 -22.30
N ILE A 27 -1.64 -1.34 -21.97
CA ILE A 27 -2.52 -0.74 -20.98
C ILE A 27 -2.24 -1.40 -19.63
N GLU A 28 -1.68 -0.64 -18.71
CA GLU A 28 -1.39 -1.04 -17.34
C GLU A 28 -2.45 -0.49 -16.38
N GLY A 29 -2.69 -1.16 -15.25
CA GLY A 29 -3.60 -0.70 -14.22
C GLY A 29 -5.08 -0.97 -14.54
N LEU A 30 -5.44 -2.24 -14.64
CA LEU A 30 -6.81 -2.69 -14.86
C LEU A 30 -7.56 -2.81 -13.53
N VAL A 31 -8.80 -2.35 -13.50
CA VAL A 31 -9.75 -2.60 -12.40
C VAL A 31 -10.73 -3.67 -12.87
N ILE A 32 -10.71 -4.84 -12.22
CA ILE A 32 -11.58 -5.96 -12.56
C ILE A 32 -12.69 -6.06 -11.52
N GLU A 33 -13.93 -6.00 -11.97
CA GLU A 33 -15.14 -6.20 -11.16
C GLU A 33 -15.78 -7.53 -11.60
N ASP A 34 -15.67 -8.56 -10.76
CA ASP A 34 -16.25 -9.87 -11.00
C ASP A 34 -17.20 -10.24 -9.84
N GLU A 35 -18.47 -10.46 -10.15
CA GLU A 35 -19.45 -10.93 -9.17
C GLU A 35 -19.06 -12.29 -8.56
N GLY A 36 -18.47 -13.19 -9.36
CA GLY A 36 -18.05 -14.52 -8.89
C GLY A 36 -16.99 -14.41 -7.80
N ASP A 37 -15.93 -13.69 -8.05
CA ASP A 37 -14.86 -13.45 -7.08
C ASP A 37 -15.38 -12.71 -5.85
N PHE A 38 -16.27 -11.74 -6.03
CA PHE A 38 -16.89 -11.03 -4.92
C PHE A 38 -17.74 -11.95 -4.04
N ARG A 39 -18.56 -12.84 -4.62
CA ARG A 39 -19.35 -13.82 -3.88
C ARG A 39 -18.50 -14.88 -3.20
N ASP A 40 -17.49 -15.40 -3.88
CA ASP A 40 -16.51 -16.33 -3.31
C ASP A 40 -15.76 -15.69 -2.15
N PHE A 41 -15.36 -14.42 -2.29
CA PHE A 41 -14.76 -13.66 -1.20
C PHE A 41 -15.70 -13.53 -0.01
N LEU A 42 -16.97 -13.21 -0.23
CA LEU A 42 -17.98 -13.10 0.83
C LEU A 42 -18.25 -14.46 1.50
N GLU A 43 -18.32 -15.57 0.74
CA GLU A 43 -18.58 -16.89 1.29
C GLU A 43 -17.41 -17.42 2.15
N HIS A 44 -16.17 -17.24 1.70
CA HIS A 44 -14.98 -17.67 2.43
C HIS A 44 -14.65 -16.78 3.62
N ASN A 45 -15.15 -15.55 3.64
CA ASN A 45 -14.86 -14.56 4.68
C ASN A 45 -16.07 -14.21 5.56
N ARG A 46 -17.17 -14.97 5.52
CA ARG A 46 -18.40 -14.75 6.32
C ARG A 46 -18.17 -14.55 7.82
N GLN A 47 -17.12 -15.15 8.35
CA GLN A 47 -16.77 -14.99 9.76
C GLN A 47 -16.18 -13.62 10.14
N TYR A 48 -15.87 -12.77 9.16
CA TYR A 48 -15.24 -11.47 9.35
C TYR A 48 -16.17 -10.30 9.01
N TRP A 49 -17.38 -10.58 8.47
CA TRP A 49 -18.32 -9.58 8.01
C TRP A 49 -19.69 -9.85 8.63
N ASP A 50 -20.08 -9.04 9.60
CA ASP A 50 -21.43 -9.09 10.18
C ASP A 50 -22.47 -8.38 9.29
N TYR A 51 -22.03 -7.59 8.32
CA TYR A 51 -22.88 -6.81 7.42
C TYR A 51 -22.18 -6.52 6.09
N VAL A 52 -22.84 -6.81 5.00
CA VAL A 52 -22.48 -6.34 3.65
C VAL A 52 -23.41 -5.19 3.32
N ASP A 53 -22.86 -4.08 2.86
CA ASP A 53 -23.68 -2.96 2.43
C ASP A 53 -24.58 -3.40 1.26
N GLU A 54 -25.90 -3.24 1.42
CA GLU A 54 -26.88 -3.64 0.40
C GLU A 54 -26.66 -2.90 -0.93
N GLU A 55 -26.16 -1.65 -0.90
CA GLU A 55 -25.83 -0.90 -2.11
C GLU A 55 -24.62 -1.51 -2.82
N LEU A 56 -23.61 -1.99 -2.06
CA LEU A 56 -22.45 -2.66 -2.62
C LEU A 56 -22.81 -4.02 -3.24
N ASP A 57 -23.61 -4.84 -2.55
CA ASP A 57 -24.06 -6.14 -3.06
C ASP A 57 -24.90 -5.99 -4.33
N GLN A 58 -25.81 -5.01 -4.35
CA GLN A 58 -26.60 -4.69 -5.54
C GLN A 58 -25.72 -4.16 -6.68
N SER A 59 -24.68 -3.38 -6.38
CA SER A 59 -23.78 -2.81 -7.37
C SER A 59 -22.90 -3.84 -8.06
N MET A 60 -22.59 -4.95 -7.39
CA MET A 60 -21.74 -6.04 -7.91
C MET A 60 -22.55 -7.15 -8.59
N THR A 61 -23.88 -7.20 -8.37
CA THR A 61 -24.75 -8.22 -8.97
C THR A 61 -24.76 -8.16 -10.50
N GLY A 62 -24.36 -9.25 -11.15
CA GLY A 62 -24.29 -9.38 -12.61
C GLY A 62 -23.10 -8.66 -13.25
N LYS A 63 -22.14 -8.13 -12.48
CA LYS A 63 -20.97 -7.47 -13.03
C LYS A 63 -19.86 -8.44 -13.36
N CYS A 64 -19.45 -8.40 -14.64
CA CYS A 64 -18.16 -8.86 -15.13
C CYS A 64 -17.60 -7.74 -16.00
N ARG A 65 -16.79 -6.85 -15.42
CA ARG A 65 -16.34 -5.61 -16.03
C ARG A 65 -14.86 -5.39 -15.81
N ILE A 66 -14.18 -4.94 -16.85
CA ILE A 66 -12.80 -4.45 -16.77
C ILE A 66 -12.84 -2.95 -17.06
N THR A 67 -12.27 -2.16 -16.14
CA THR A 67 -12.13 -0.71 -16.29
C THR A 67 -10.66 -0.35 -16.42
N PHE A 68 -10.35 0.52 -17.37
CA PHE A 68 -9.03 1.09 -17.56
C PHE A 68 -9.12 2.57 -17.94
N TYR A 69 -8.00 3.27 -17.84
CA TYR A 69 -7.96 4.71 -18.03
C TYR A 69 -6.94 5.07 -19.12
N VAL A 70 -7.33 5.99 -20.00
CA VAL A 70 -6.42 6.58 -21.00
C VAL A 70 -6.52 8.11 -20.93
N GLU A 71 -5.42 8.79 -21.21
CA GLU A 71 -5.43 10.25 -21.29
C GLU A 71 -6.31 10.72 -22.46
N GLU A 72 -7.09 11.79 -22.28
CA GLU A 72 -7.84 12.45 -23.36
C GLU A 72 -6.86 13.21 -24.27
N SER A 73 -6.17 12.47 -25.13
CA SER A 73 -5.15 12.93 -26.06
C SER A 73 -5.22 12.17 -27.37
N ASP A 74 -4.56 12.65 -28.41
CA ASP A 74 -4.48 11.95 -29.70
C ASP A 74 -3.92 10.53 -29.54
N GLN A 75 -2.96 10.34 -28.64
CA GLN A 75 -2.41 9.02 -28.28
C GLN A 75 -3.45 8.15 -27.60
N GLY A 76 -4.17 8.70 -26.62
CA GLY A 76 -5.23 7.97 -25.92
C GLY A 76 -6.36 7.53 -26.88
N PHE A 77 -6.80 8.41 -27.79
CA PHE A 77 -7.79 8.03 -28.81
C PHE A 77 -7.27 6.96 -29.76
N THR A 78 -5.97 6.96 -30.09
CA THR A 78 -5.35 5.89 -30.88
C THR A 78 -5.40 4.55 -30.11
N THR A 79 -5.10 4.56 -28.83
CA THR A 79 -5.21 3.38 -27.95
C THR A 79 -6.65 2.87 -27.89
N VAL A 80 -7.64 3.75 -27.72
CA VAL A 80 -9.09 3.38 -27.74
C VAL A 80 -9.47 2.71 -29.07
N ALA A 81 -8.97 3.22 -30.18
CA ALA A 81 -9.22 2.62 -31.49
C ALA A 81 -8.61 1.22 -31.62
N ALA A 82 -7.39 1.03 -31.14
CA ALA A 82 -6.70 -0.28 -31.13
C ALA A 82 -7.49 -1.29 -30.26
N VAL A 83 -7.95 -0.90 -29.09
CA VAL A 83 -8.77 -1.75 -28.20
C VAL A 83 -10.06 -2.16 -28.92
N ARG A 84 -10.76 -1.24 -29.60
CA ARG A 84 -11.99 -1.56 -30.34
C ARG A 84 -11.77 -2.58 -31.44
N ILE A 85 -10.65 -2.49 -32.14
CA ILE A 85 -10.30 -3.45 -33.20
C ILE A 85 -10.04 -4.83 -32.59
N ALA A 86 -9.19 -4.91 -31.56
CA ALA A 86 -8.87 -6.17 -30.88
C ALA A 86 -10.12 -6.83 -30.26
N MET A 87 -10.99 -6.03 -29.65
CA MET A 87 -12.29 -6.54 -29.15
C MET A 87 -13.20 -7.08 -30.24
N ALA A 88 -13.21 -6.46 -31.42
CA ALA A 88 -14.04 -6.93 -32.54
C ALA A 88 -13.55 -8.29 -33.06
N ASP A 89 -12.24 -8.51 -33.09
CA ASP A 89 -11.63 -9.79 -33.45
C ASP A 89 -11.93 -10.85 -32.38
N LEU A 90 -11.72 -10.51 -31.10
CA LEU A 90 -12.01 -11.38 -29.97
C LEU A 90 -13.48 -11.82 -29.94
N LYS A 91 -14.40 -10.89 -30.17
CA LYS A 91 -15.86 -11.17 -30.22
C LYS A 91 -16.24 -12.11 -31.35
N LYS A 92 -15.53 -12.06 -32.44
CA LYS A 92 -15.77 -12.92 -33.61
C LYS A 92 -15.24 -14.33 -33.39
N GLU A 93 -14.08 -14.44 -32.76
CA GLU A 93 -13.39 -15.72 -32.52
C GLU A 93 -13.96 -16.44 -31.29
N HIS A 94 -14.43 -15.69 -30.30
CA HIS A 94 -14.86 -16.17 -28.99
C HIS A 94 -16.23 -15.60 -28.59
N PRO A 95 -17.34 -16.11 -29.21
CA PRO A 95 -18.71 -15.66 -28.85
C PRO A 95 -19.07 -15.87 -27.37
N GLU A 96 -18.42 -16.80 -26.70
CA GLU A 96 -18.59 -17.11 -25.27
C GLU A 96 -18.16 -15.97 -24.33
N TYR A 97 -17.38 -15.02 -24.81
CA TYR A 97 -16.97 -13.84 -24.03
C TYR A 97 -18.01 -12.71 -24.06
N ALA A 98 -19.16 -12.94 -24.71
CA ALA A 98 -20.24 -11.96 -24.74
C ALA A 98 -20.62 -11.48 -23.31
N PRO A 99 -20.98 -10.17 -23.15
CA PRO A 99 -21.44 -9.27 -24.23
C PRO A 99 -20.33 -8.55 -25.00
N LEU A 100 -19.10 -8.45 -24.49
CA LEU A 100 -17.99 -7.68 -25.08
C LEU A 100 -18.45 -6.30 -25.59
N LEU A 101 -18.93 -5.50 -24.64
CA LEU A 101 -19.40 -4.13 -24.88
C LEU A 101 -18.43 -3.16 -24.23
N MET A 102 -17.99 -2.16 -25.00
CA MET A 102 -17.17 -1.08 -24.48
C MET A 102 -17.97 0.21 -24.37
N THR A 103 -18.00 0.78 -23.17
CA THR A 103 -18.54 2.12 -22.90
C THR A 103 -17.40 3.04 -22.46
N MET A 104 -17.60 4.34 -22.58
CA MET A 104 -16.58 5.35 -22.28
C MET A 104 -17.24 6.54 -21.60
N ASP A 105 -16.70 6.90 -20.46
CA ASP A 105 -17.08 8.08 -19.70
C ASP A 105 -15.93 9.09 -19.69
N GLY A 106 -16.27 10.36 -19.96
CA GLY A 106 -15.30 11.46 -19.79
C GLY A 106 -15.23 11.82 -18.31
N ILE A 107 -14.05 11.68 -17.72
CA ILE A 107 -13.81 12.07 -16.33
C ILE A 107 -12.88 13.29 -16.35
N GLU A 108 -13.30 14.40 -15.73
CA GLU A 108 -12.40 15.50 -15.43
C GLU A 108 -11.52 15.14 -14.24
N ASP A 109 -10.23 15.55 -14.26
CA ASP A 109 -9.28 15.30 -13.16
C ASP A 109 -9.86 15.69 -11.79
N ALA A 110 -10.64 16.78 -11.76
CA ALA A 110 -11.30 17.25 -10.53
C ALA A 110 -12.35 16.27 -9.98
N ASP A 111 -13.05 15.54 -10.83
CA ASP A 111 -14.08 14.58 -10.40
C ASP A 111 -13.45 13.26 -9.95
N TRP A 112 -12.38 12.81 -10.61
CA TRP A 112 -11.65 11.62 -10.19
C TRP A 112 -10.91 11.85 -8.87
N GLU A 113 -10.21 12.97 -8.76
CA GLU A 113 -9.51 13.38 -7.55
C GLU A 113 -10.47 13.58 -6.36
N ASN A 114 -11.71 13.96 -6.60
CA ASN A 114 -12.70 14.17 -5.55
C ASN A 114 -13.47 12.89 -5.18
N ASN A 115 -13.76 12.00 -6.13
CA ASN A 115 -14.53 10.79 -5.86
C ASN A 115 -13.77 9.78 -4.97
N TRP A 116 -12.48 9.56 -5.19
CA TRP A 116 -11.72 8.66 -4.32
C TRP A 116 -11.46 9.27 -2.93
N LYS A 117 -11.34 10.59 -2.81
CA LYS A 117 -11.21 11.30 -1.53
C LYS A 117 -12.43 11.04 -0.62
N ALA A 118 -13.62 10.88 -1.19
CA ALA A 118 -14.83 10.58 -0.43
C ALA A 118 -14.77 9.24 0.33
N PHE A 119 -13.97 8.28 -0.14
CA PHE A 119 -13.78 6.97 0.49
C PHE A 119 -12.72 6.99 1.61
N TYR A 120 -11.86 8.02 1.66
CA TYR A 120 -10.86 8.16 2.71
C TYR A 120 -11.39 9.04 3.84
N LYS A 121 -11.84 8.40 4.91
CA LYS A 121 -12.32 9.07 6.12
C LYS A 121 -11.28 8.96 7.23
N PRO A 122 -11.31 9.88 8.22
CA PRO A 122 -10.48 9.76 9.42
C PRO A 122 -10.61 8.38 10.05
N MET A 123 -9.48 7.74 10.34
CA MET A 123 -9.42 6.36 10.78
C MET A 123 -8.68 6.24 12.10
N GLU A 124 -9.38 5.80 13.13
CA GLU A 124 -8.76 5.49 14.41
C GLU A 124 -7.88 4.24 14.33
N ILE A 125 -6.67 4.35 14.85
CA ILE A 125 -5.69 3.26 14.93
C ILE A 125 -5.40 3.03 16.41
N GLY A 126 -5.56 1.79 16.86
CA GLY A 126 -5.30 1.44 18.26
C GLY A 126 -5.98 2.39 19.25
N GLU A 127 -5.22 2.83 20.24
CA GLU A 127 -5.74 3.69 21.32
C GLU A 127 -5.28 5.16 21.24
N ARG A 128 -4.17 5.44 20.52
CA ARG A 128 -3.49 6.73 20.58
C ARG A 128 -3.45 7.48 19.26
N LEU A 129 -3.56 6.82 18.12
CA LEU A 129 -3.44 7.44 16.81
C LEU A 129 -4.79 7.61 16.12
N ILE A 130 -4.90 8.65 15.30
CA ILE A 130 -5.93 8.81 14.28
C ILE A 130 -5.25 9.27 13.00
N VAL A 131 -5.44 8.53 11.90
CA VAL A 131 -4.99 8.92 10.56
C VAL A 131 -6.06 9.81 9.94
N ILE A 132 -5.69 11.01 9.55
CA ILE A 132 -6.60 12.01 8.99
C ILE A 132 -6.08 12.39 7.58
N PRO A 133 -6.88 12.18 6.52
CA PRO A 133 -6.55 12.70 5.19
C PRO A 133 -6.34 14.21 5.22
N ASP A 134 -5.42 14.73 4.42
CA ASP A 134 -5.02 16.15 4.42
C ASP A 134 -6.17 17.11 4.07
N TRP A 135 -7.17 16.66 3.31
CA TRP A 135 -8.38 17.41 2.95
C TRP A 135 -9.53 17.30 3.95
N GLU A 136 -9.41 16.47 4.99
CA GLU A 136 -10.47 16.30 5.99
C GLU A 136 -10.13 17.09 7.26
N GLU A 137 -11.14 17.75 7.82
CA GLU A 137 -11.08 18.31 9.17
C GLU A 137 -11.76 17.35 10.13
N ALA A 138 -11.02 16.83 11.09
CA ALA A 138 -11.55 15.95 12.12
C ALA A 138 -10.99 16.32 13.49
N ASP A 139 -11.85 16.23 14.50
CA ASP A 139 -11.41 16.29 15.90
C ASP A 139 -10.66 14.99 16.24
N PRO A 140 -9.43 15.07 16.69
CA PRO A 140 -8.68 13.87 17.08
C PRO A 140 -9.18 13.19 18.36
N HIS A 141 -10.15 13.76 19.08
CA HIS A 141 -10.73 13.20 20.31
C HIS A 141 -9.69 12.78 21.37
N GLY A 142 -8.63 13.57 21.52
CA GLY A 142 -7.51 13.29 22.43
C GLY A 142 -6.47 12.32 21.90
N ARG A 143 -6.60 11.83 20.68
CA ARG A 143 -5.59 11.02 19.97
C ARG A 143 -4.53 11.90 19.31
N VAL A 144 -3.40 11.33 19.00
CA VAL A 144 -2.36 11.96 18.18
C VAL A 144 -2.80 11.91 16.72
N ALA A 145 -2.98 13.08 16.12
CA ALA A 145 -3.33 13.18 14.70
C ALA A 145 -2.11 12.89 13.82
N LEU A 146 -2.29 12.00 12.86
CA LEU A 146 -1.35 11.70 11.78
C LEU A 146 -1.99 12.14 10.46
N ARG A 147 -1.63 13.30 9.95
CA ARG A 147 -2.14 13.83 8.69
C ARG A 147 -1.40 13.23 7.52
N MET A 148 -2.13 12.69 6.55
CA MET A 148 -1.55 12.04 5.38
C MET A 148 -2.30 12.44 4.11
N ASN A 149 -1.53 12.65 3.05
CA ASN A 149 -2.10 12.59 1.71
C ASN A 149 -1.94 11.15 1.21
N PRO A 150 -3.03 10.37 1.10
CA PRO A 150 -2.95 8.99 0.65
C PRO A 150 -2.51 8.83 -0.81
N GLY A 151 -2.49 9.89 -1.63
CA GLY A 151 -1.92 9.94 -2.98
C GLY A 151 -1.93 8.61 -3.77
N LEU A 152 -1.12 8.54 -4.81
CA LEU A 152 -0.93 7.33 -5.65
C LEU A 152 0.15 6.37 -5.11
N THR A 153 0.61 6.54 -3.86
CA THR A 153 1.64 5.69 -3.26
C THR A 153 1.05 4.72 -2.24
N PHE A 154 1.67 3.53 -2.13
CA PHE A 154 1.31 2.54 -1.11
C PHE A 154 1.52 3.11 0.30
N GLY A 155 0.66 2.69 1.26
CA GLY A 155 0.80 3.13 2.66
C GLY A 155 -0.22 4.18 3.09
N THR A 156 -1.47 4.06 2.64
CA THR A 156 -2.59 4.96 3.02
C THR A 156 -3.09 4.80 4.46
N GLY A 157 -2.60 3.79 5.18
CA GLY A 157 -3.06 3.46 6.54
C GLY A 157 -4.23 2.47 6.59
N SER A 158 -4.97 2.27 5.51
CA SER A 158 -6.12 1.36 5.47
C SER A 158 -5.71 -0.12 5.44
N HIS A 159 -4.59 -0.46 4.80
CA HIS A 159 -4.14 -1.83 4.66
C HIS A 159 -3.83 -2.49 6.02
N ALA A 160 -4.15 -3.79 6.16
CA ALA A 160 -3.98 -4.54 7.41
C ALA A 160 -2.54 -4.47 7.95
N THR A 161 -1.53 -4.57 7.09
CA THR A 161 -0.10 -4.50 7.45
C THR A 161 0.29 -3.16 8.05
N THR A 162 -0.16 -2.06 7.43
CA THR A 162 0.09 -0.70 7.93
C THR A 162 -0.59 -0.50 9.29
N ARG A 163 -1.84 -0.97 9.45
CA ARG A 163 -2.55 -0.92 10.74
C ARG A 163 -1.82 -1.69 11.82
N LEU A 164 -1.31 -2.90 11.52
CA LEU A 164 -0.52 -3.70 12.46
C LEU A 164 0.74 -2.97 12.92
N CYS A 165 1.47 -2.34 11.99
CA CYS A 165 2.65 -1.56 12.31
C CYS A 165 2.32 -0.32 13.15
N LEU A 166 1.30 0.46 12.77
CA LEU A 166 0.88 1.65 13.52
C LEU A 166 0.45 1.31 14.95
N GLN A 167 -0.30 0.22 15.16
CA GLN A 167 -0.66 -0.27 16.49
C GLN A 167 0.55 -0.76 17.31
N ALA A 168 1.57 -1.29 16.64
CA ALA A 168 2.83 -1.63 17.32
C ALA A 168 3.59 -0.36 17.73
N LEU A 169 3.68 0.64 16.84
CA LEU A 169 4.35 1.91 17.09
C LEU A 169 3.81 2.64 18.33
N GLU A 170 2.49 2.61 18.56
CA GLU A 170 1.89 3.20 19.76
C GLU A 170 2.48 2.70 21.09
N LYS A 171 2.97 1.45 21.07
CA LYS A 171 3.54 0.77 22.26
C LYS A 171 5.06 0.82 22.29
N LEU A 172 5.69 0.86 21.12
CA LEU A 172 7.13 0.79 20.99
C LEU A 172 7.81 2.16 21.04
N VAL A 173 7.13 3.22 20.56
CA VAL A 173 7.76 4.54 20.46
C VAL A 173 7.78 5.25 21.81
N HIS A 174 8.97 5.72 22.19
CA HIS A 174 9.23 6.55 23.36
C HIS A 174 9.99 7.82 22.98
N PRO A 175 9.88 8.89 23.77
CA PRO A 175 10.63 10.12 23.53
C PRO A 175 12.13 9.89 23.40
N GLY A 176 12.75 10.57 22.42
CA GLY A 176 14.19 10.49 22.19
C GLY A 176 14.64 9.38 21.24
N MET A 177 13.79 8.45 20.87
CA MET A 177 14.14 7.36 19.94
C MET A 177 14.54 7.87 18.57
N LYS A 178 15.49 7.15 17.96
CA LYS A 178 15.85 7.24 16.54
C LYS A 178 15.25 6.08 15.80
N VAL A 179 14.60 6.36 14.67
CA VAL A 179 13.86 5.39 13.86
C VAL A 179 14.48 5.28 12.47
N LEU A 180 14.50 4.08 11.90
CA LEU A 180 14.83 3.83 10.50
C LEU A 180 13.68 3.11 9.85
N ASP A 181 13.22 3.61 8.68
CA ASP A 181 12.11 3.06 7.91
C ASP A 181 12.61 2.59 6.55
N LEU A 182 12.58 1.29 6.30
CA LEU A 182 13.11 0.64 5.10
C LEU A 182 11.96 0.21 4.18
N GLY A 183 11.85 0.85 3.02
CA GLY A 183 10.69 0.78 2.14
C GLY A 183 9.57 1.68 2.66
N CYS A 184 9.87 2.97 2.83
CA CYS A 184 8.98 3.87 3.56
C CYS A 184 7.71 4.27 2.79
N GLY A 185 7.69 4.18 1.46
CA GLY A 185 6.58 4.62 0.61
C GLY A 185 6.12 6.04 0.94
N SER A 186 4.89 6.19 1.39
CA SER A 186 4.32 7.49 1.83
C SER A 186 4.98 8.10 3.07
N GLY A 187 5.87 7.36 3.75
CA GLY A 187 6.48 7.76 5.01
C GLY A 187 5.59 7.55 6.24
N ILE A 188 4.43 6.93 6.10
CA ILE A 188 3.42 6.85 7.17
C ILE A 188 3.97 6.29 8.48
N LEU A 189 4.83 5.26 8.46
CA LEU A 189 5.35 4.63 9.67
C LEU A 189 6.38 5.51 10.37
N SER A 190 7.33 6.06 9.62
CA SER A 190 8.34 6.98 10.15
C SER A 190 7.73 8.28 10.67
N ILE A 191 6.74 8.84 9.96
CA ILE A 191 6.01 10.04 10.40
C ILE A 191 5.18 9.73 11.64
N ALA A 192 4.49 8.59 11.70
CA ALA A 192 3.78 8.12 12.89
C ALA A 192 4.70 8.02 14.12
N ALA A 193 5.91 7.45 13.94
CA ALA A 193 6.89 7.39 15.01
C ALA A 193 7.30 8.80 15.50
N LEU A 194 7.48 9.75 14.58
CA LEU A 194 7.86 11.13 14.93
C LEU A 194 6.74 11.89 15.66
N VAL A 195 5.47 11.74 15.26
CA VAL A 195 4.34 12.36 15.98
C VAL A 195 4.07 11.69 17.32
N LEU A 196 4.41 10.40 17.48
CA LEU A 196 4.34 9.68 18.75
C LEU A 196 5.46 10.03 19.72
N GLY A 197 6.50 10.79 19.29
CA GLY A 197 7.54 11.31 20.16
C GLY A 197 8.97 10.88 19.84
N ALA A 198 9.20 10.13 18.76
CA ALA A 198 10.57 9.86 18.30
C ALA A 198 11.29 11.19 17.98
N SER A 199 12.60 11.25 18.27
CA SER A 199 13.39 12.47 18.07
C SER A 199 13.74 12.68 16.60
N GLN A 200 14.12 11.61 15.92
CA GLN A 200 14.56 11.63 14.53
C GLN A 200 14.13 10.36 13.81
N ALA A 201 13.90 10.47 12.52
CA ALA A 201 13.71 9.33 11.64
C ALA A 201 14.55 9.48 10.36
N ALA A 202 15.13 8.36 9.93
CA ALA A 202 15.68 8.20 8.59
C ALA A 202 14.79 7.21 7.83
N ALA A 203 14.58 7.45 6.55
CA ALA A 203 13.77 6.61 5.70
C ALA A 203 14.43 6.37 4.35
N VAL A 204 14.20 5.21 3.79
CA VAL A 204 14.72 4.83 2.46
C VAL A 204 13.63 4.14 1.67
N ASP A 205 13.55 4.45 0.39
CA ASP A 205 12.71 3.73 -0.56
C ASP A 205 13.46 3.53 -1.87
N ILE A 206 13.14 2.44 -2.58
CA ILE A 206 13.73 2.17 -3.89
C ILE A 206 13.16 3.11 -4.96
N ASP A 207 11.91 3.56 -4.78
CA ASP A 207 11.25 4.52 -5.67
C ASP A 207 11.67 5.96 -5.32
N PRO A 208 12.33 6.68 -6.25
CA PRO A 208 12.67 8.09 -6.03
C PRO A 208 11.47 9.00 -5.75
N LYS A 209 10.28 8.67 -6.27
CA LYS A 209 9.04 9.44 -6.04
C LYS A 209 8.59 9.39 -4.58
N ALA A 210 8.86 8.28 -3.89
CA ALA A 210 8.54 8.13 -2.47
C ALA A 210 9.23 9.19 -1.60
N VAL A 211 10.40 9.70 -2.03
CA VAL A 211 11.13 10.73 -1.28
C VAL A 211 10.34 12.03 -1.18
N ASP A 212 9.81 12.51 -2.29
CA ASP A 212 9.02 13.75 -2.32
C ASP A 212 7.70 13.58 -1.55
N VAL A 213 7.00 12.47 -1.79
CA VAL A 213 5.74 12.14 -1.11
C VAL A 213 5.92 12.05 0.42
N ALA A 214 6.99 11.40 0.88
CA ALA A 214 7.27 11.29 2.31
C ALA A 214 7.58 12.66 2.95
N TYR A 215 8.29 13.54 2.24
CA TYR A 215 8.52 14.91 2.73
C TYR A 215 7.25 15.76 2.73
N GLU A 216 6.39 15.64 1.73
CA GLU A 216 5.09 16.32 1.68
C GLU A 216 4.23 15.90 2.88
N ASN A 217 4.11 14.59 3.12
CA ASN A 217 3.39 14.06 4.27
C ASN A 217 4.01 14.48 5.62
N ALA A 218 5.33 14.53 5.72
CA ALA A 218 6.00 15.04 6.92
C ALA A 218 5.65 16.51 7.19
N ALA A 219 5.62 17.34 6.15
CA ALA A 219 5.25 18.75 6.26
C ALA A 219 3.83 18.96 6.76
N LEU A 220 2.86 18.11 6.38
CA LEU A 220 1.49 18.13 6.90
C LEU A 220 1.42 17.95 8.44
N ASN A 221 2.45 17.32 9.01
CA ASN A 221 2.57 17.06 10.45
C ASN A 221 3.57 18.01 11.16
N GLY A 222 4.00 19.07 10.49
CA GLY A 222 4.97 20.03 11.04
C GLY A 222 6.37 19.45 11.25
N ILE A 223 6.73 18.39 10.53
CA ILE A 223 8.03 17.71 10.63
C ILE A 223 8.96 18.23 9.53
N GLY A 224 10.08 18.84 9.94
CA GLY A 224 11.09 19.36 9.04
C GLY A 224 12.22 18.37 8.75
N LYS A 225 13.08 18.72 7.80
CA LYS A 225 14.27 17.93 7.38
C LYS A 225 15.36 17.83 8.47
N ASP A 226 15.26 18.62 9.52
CA ASP A 226 16.10 18.53 10.72
C ASP A 226 15.81 17.29 11.57
N ARG A 227 14.58 16.77 11.49
CA ARG A 227 14.12 15.57 12.20
C ARG A 227 13.86 14.37 11.30
N TYR A 228 13.63 14.57 10.01
CA TYR A 228 13.29 13.54 9.07
C TYR A 228 14.16 13.61 7.82
N THR A 229 14.84 12.51 7.51
CA THR A 229 15.69 12.39 6.31
C THR A 229 15.20 11.24 5.48
N VAL A 230 14.88 11.48 4.20
CA VAL A 230 14.43 10.45 3.25
C VAL A 230 15.41 10.36 2.09
N ARG A 231 15.70 9.16 1.62
CA ARG A 231 16.60 8.89 0.50
C ARG A 231 16.04 7.85 -0.44
N ALA A 232 16.28 8.02 -1.72
CA ALA A 232 16.06 6.96 -2.70
C ALA A 232 17.27 6.02 -2.74
N GLY A 233 17.01 4.72 -2.84
CA GLY A 233 18.02 3.70 -3.04
C GLY A 233 17.62 2.31 -2.55
N ASP A 234 18.32 1.31 -3.04
CA ASP A 234 18.14 -0.07 -2.63
C ASP A 234 19.18 -0.47 -1.59
N VAL A 235 18.76 -0.66 -0.34
CA VAL A 235 19.63 -1.02 0.79
C VAL A 235 20.29 -2.39 0.59
N LEU A 236 19.71 -3.28 -0.21
CA LEU A 236 20.27 -4.61 -0.47
C LEU A 236 21.44 -4.56 -1.46
N SER A 237 21.35 -3.73 -2.49
CA SER A 237 22.36 -3.66 -3.56
C SER A 237 23.35 -2.50 -3.38
N ASP A 238 22.93 -1.35 -2.82
CA ASP A 238 23.79 -0.18 -2.60
C ASP A 238 24.57 -0.27 -1.27
N ARG A 239 25.80 -0.77 -1.38
CA ARG A 239 26.70 -0.88 -0.22
C ARG A 239 27.07 0.46 0.41
N SER A 240 27.09 1.55 -0.37
CA SER A 240 27.39 2.89 0.14
C SER A 240 26.26 3.38 1.03
N LEU A 241 25.03 3.29 0.55
CA LEU A 241 23.82 3.63 1.30
C LEU A 241 23.71 2.78 2.58
N ALA A 242 23.84 1.46 2.45
CA ALA A 242 23.80 0.54 3.58
C ALA A 242 24.89 0.85 4.63
N GLY A 243 26.10 1.20 4.18
CA GLY A 243 27.21 1.62 5.04
C GLY A 243 26.94 2.95 5.73
N GLU A 244 26.29 3.88 5.06
CA GLU A 244 25.93 5.18 5.63
C GLU A 244 24.85 5.03 6.72
N LEU A 245 23.79 4.26 6.46
CA LEU A 245 22.75 3.97 7.44
C LEU A 245 23.32 3.28 8.69
N ALA A 246 24.32 2.43 8.53
CA ALA A 246 24.97 1.72 9.63
C ALA A 246 25.99 2.57 10.41
N ARG A 247 26.23 3.85 10.06
CA ARG A 247 27.10 4.76 10.87
C ARG A 247 26.47 5.15 12.19
N GLN A 248 25.15 5.03 12.30
CA GLN A 248 24.45 5.16 13.56
C GLN A 248 23.60 3.92 13.80
N ARG A 249 23.16 3.74 15.04
CA ARG A 249 22.20 2.70 15.41
C ARG A 249 20.86 3.32 15.71
N TYR A 250 19.82 2.50 15.58
CA TYR A 250 18.44 2.91 15.74
C TYR A 250 17.76 2.11 16.84
N HIS A 251 16.94 2.78 17.61
CA HIS A 251 16.10 2.14 18.62
C HIS A 251 14.96 1.34 18.00
N LEU A 252 14.54 1.74 16.78
CA LEU A 252 13.48 1.09 16.05
C LEU A 252 13.82 1.07 14.57
N VAL A 253 13.85 -0.11 13.98
CA VAL A 253 13.97 -0.32 12.53
C VAL A 253 12.63 -0.88 12.03
N LEU A 254 12.07 -0.29 11.01
CA LEU A 254 10.78 -0.62 10.40
C LEU A 254 10.99 -1.15 9.00
N ALA A 255 10.15 -2.13 8.59
CA ALA A 255 10.07 -2.60 7.22
C ALA A 255 8.66 -3.15 6.96
N ASN A 256 7.82 -2.41 6.25
CA ASN A 256 6.50 -2.90 5.82
C ASN A 256 6.52 -3.19 4.32
N ILE A 257 7.16 -4.29 3.95
CA ILE A 257 7.48 -4.70 2.58
C ILE A 257 7.30 -6.23 2.43
N VAL A 258 7.39 -6.73 1.20
CA VAL A 258 7.17 -8.16 0.93
C VAL A 258 8.24 -9.07 1.57
N ALA A 259 7.87 -10.31 1.89
CA ALA A 259 8.76 -11.29 2.54
C ALA A 259 10.07 -11.53 1.76
N ASP A 260 10.03 -11.52 0.43
CA ASP A 260 11.20 -11.71 -0.44
C ASP A 260 12.28 -10.64 -0.25
N VAL A 261 11.90 -9.46 0.22
CA VAL A 261 12.83 -8.38 0.55
C VAL A 261 13.22 -8.41 2.02
N ILE A 262 12.29 -8.74 2.94
CA ILE A 262 12.59 -8.83 4.39
C ILE A 262 13.63 -9.90 4.67
N ILE A 263 13.52 -11.07 4.02
CA ILE A 263 14.41 -12.22 4.25
C ILE A 263 15.90 -11.82 4.02
N PRO A 264 16.32 -11.34 2.84
CA PRO A 264 17.72 -10.91 2.66
C PRO A 264 18.06 -9.67 3.50
N LEU A 265 17.12 -8.74 3.73
CA LEU A 265 17.32 -7.55 4.56
C LEU A 265 17.65 -7.90 6.00
N SER A 266 17.10 -8.98 6.54
CA SER A 266 17.29 -9.43 7.93
C SER A 266 18.79 -9.60 8.31
N ALA A 267 19.66 -9.94 7.36
CA ALA A 267 21.09 -10.03 7.58
C ALA A 267 21.77 -8.68 7.87
N GLN A 268 21.13 -7.57 7.49
CA GLN A 268 21.66 -6.23 7.72
C GLN A 268 21.13 -5.61 9.03
N VAL A 269 19.96 -6.05 9.51
CA VAL A 269 19.27 -5.47 10.65
C VAL A 269 20.11 -5.45 11.94
N PRO A 270 20.87 -6.50 12.32
CA PRO A 270 21.63 -6.49 13.58
C PRO A 270 22.64 -5.35 13.69
N ARG A 271 23.22 -4.90 12.59
CA ARG A 271 24.18 -3.78 12.60
C ARG A 271 23.50 -2.40 12.65
N LEU A 272 22.18 -2.34 12.42
CA LEU A 272 21.38 -1.11 12.44
C LEU A 272 20.72 -0.88 13.80
N LEU A 273 20.53 -1.94 14.62
CA LEU A 273 19.84 -1.86 15.90
C LEU A 273 20.78 -1.43 17.05
N GLU A 274 20.26 -0.59 17.94
CA GLU A 274 20.80 -0.44 19.29
C GLU A 274 20.65 -1.76 20.07
N GLU A 275 21.36 -1.91 21.20
CA GLU A 275 21.38 -3.14 22.00
C GLU A 275 19.96 -3.58 22.42
N ASP A 276 19.13 -2.61 22.85
CA ASP A 276 17.71 -2.83 23.19
C ASP A 276 16.73 -2.52 22.03
N GLY A 277 17.27 -2.30 20.84
CA GLY A 277 16.51 -1.92 19.67
C GLY A 277 15.53 -2.99 19.20
N VAL A 278 14.47 -2.56 18.52
CA VAL A 278 13.44 -3.44 17.97
C VAL A 278 13.43 -3.34 16.45
N PHE A 279 13.36 -4.48 15.78
CA PHE A 279 13.00 -4.58 14.38
C PHE A 279 11.53 -4.97 14.27
N LEU A 280 10.72 -4.12 13.66
CA LEU A 280 9.31 -4.37 13.34
C LEU A 280 9.17 -4.53 11.84
N CYS A 281 8.81 -5.74 11.39
CA CYS A 281 8.53 -6.00 9.99
C CYS A 281 7.10 -6.49 9.77
N SER A 282 6.52 -6.13 8.62
CA SER A 282 5.19 -6.51 8.18
C SER A 282 5.15 -6.50 6.63
N GLY A 283 3.96 -6.69 6.03
CA GLY A 283 3.85 -6.96 4.58
C GLY A 283 4.02 -8.44 4.28
N ILE A 284 3.87 -9.29 5.30
CA ILE A 284 4.10 -10.72 5.26
C ILE A 284 2.75 -11.42 5.22
N ILE A 285 2.50 -12.21 4.16
CA ILE A 285 1.34 -13.10 4.12
C ILE A 285 1.53 -14.17 5.22
N ASP A 286 0.47 -14.52 5.93
CA ASP A 286 0.51 -15.44 7.07
C ASP A 286 1.21 -16.77 6.75
N THR A 287 0.99 -17.31 5.56
CA THR A 287 1.62 -18.56 5.07
C THR A 287 3.15 -18.47 4.97
N ARG A 288 3.71 -17.25 4.87
CA ARG A 288 5.16 -16.99 4.79
C ARG A 288 5.77 -16.48 6.09
N ALA A 289 4.95 -16.28 7.14
CA ALA A 289 5.42 -15.73 8.42
C ALA A 289 6.52 -16.60 9.06
N HIS A 290 6.41 -17.93 8.95
CA HIS A 290 7.41 -18.86 9.48
C HIS A 290 8.77 -18.75 8.74
N GLU A 291 8.74 -18.63 7.42
CA GLU A 291 9.96 -18.44 6.59
C GLU A 291 10.73 -17.15 6.98
N VAL A 292 9.98 -16.08 7.17
CA VAL A 292 10.57 -14.79 7.62
C VAL A 292 11.18 -14.95 9.02
N GLU A 293 10.47 -15.58 9.97
CA GLU A 293 10.98 -15.79 11.32
C GLU A 293 12.25 -16.64 11.35
N GLU A 294 12.31 -17.71 10.56
CA GLU A 294 13.54 -18.52 10.44
C GLU A 294 14.72 -17.69 9.93
N ALA A 295 14.48 -16.79 8.96
CA ALA A 295 15.52 -15.91 8.45
C ALA A 295 15.98 -14.90 9.51
N LEU A 296 15.06 -14.31 10.30
CA LEU A 296 15.37 -13.43 11.41
C LEU A 296 16.26 -14.14 12.45
N VAL A 297 15.85 -15.33 12.89
CA VAL A 297 16.60 -16.13 13.88
C VAL A 297 17.98 -16.51 13.34
N LYS A 298 18.08 -16.98 12.11
CA LYS A 298 19.33 -17.33 11.45
C LYS A 298 20.32 -16.14 11.42
N ASN A 299 19.81 -14.93 11.34
CA ASN A 299 20.61 -13.70 11.28
C ASN A 299 20.82 -13.03 12.66
N GLY A 300 20.56 -13.75 13.78
CA GLY A 300 20.85 -13.30 15.13
C GLY A 300 19.79 -12.38 15.75
N LEU A 301 18.55 -12.50 15.28
CA LEU A 301 17.41 -11.81 15.86
C LEU A 301 16.51 -12.82 16.58
N THR A 302 15.88 -12.40 17.68
CA THR A 302 14.89 -13.18 18.42
C THR A 302 13.53 -12.54 18.25
N VAL A 303 12.55 -13.28 17.71
CA VAL A 303 11.16 -12.80 17.59
C VAL A 303 10.54 -12.76 18.98
N THR A 304 10.13 -11.56 19.39
CA THR A 304 9.55 -11.31 20.72
C THR A 304 8.03 -11.24 20.68
N ARG A 305 7.46 -10.91 19.54
CA ARG A 305 6.01 -10.82 19.36
C ARG A 305 5.60 -11.06 17.91
N ARG A 306 4.47 -11.75 17.75
CA ARG A 306 3.74 -11.86 16.50
C ARG A 306 2.40 -11.15 16.61
N ARG A 307 1.95 -10.57 15.52
CA ARG A 307 0.61 -10.00 15.32
C ARG A 307 0.08 -10.45 13.98
N GLU A 308 -1.18 -10.75 13.94
CA GLU A 308 -1.85 -11.21 12.71
C GLU A 308 -3.17 -10.48 12.53
N LYS A 309 -3.51 -10.17 11.31
CA LYS A 309 -4.79 -9.55 10.93
C LYS A 309 -5.09 -9.80 9.46
N ASN A 310 -6.26 -10.37 9.18
CA ASN A 310 -6.77 -10.57 7.81
C ASN A 310 -5.74 -11.25 6.88
N GLY A 311 -5.13 -12.37 7.31
CA GLY A 311 -4.15 -13.11 6.53
C GLY A 311 -2.76 -12.45 6.40
N TRP A 312 -2.50 -11.37 7.16
CA TRP A 312 -1.22 -10.65 7.17
C TRP A 312 -0.58 -10.67 8.55
N GLY A 313 0.75 -10.81 8.55
CA GLY A 313 1.56 -10.87 9.75
C GLY A 313 2.45 -9.64 9.95
N ALA A 314 2.75 -9.37 11.23
CA ALA A 314 3.81 -8.46 11.66
C ALA A 314 4.63 -9.12 12.77
N LEU A 315 5.95 -8.98 12.71
CA LEU A 315 6.89 -9.54 13.66
C LEU A 315 7.69 -8.44 14.33
N GLU A 316 7.76 -8.49 15.67
CA GLU A 316 8.69 -7.69 16.47
C GLU A 316 9.85 -8.59 16.86
N SER A 317 11.09 -8.16 16.62
CA SER A 317 12.28 -8.90 16.99
C SER A 317 13.36 -7.99 17.60
N LYS A 318 14.27 -8.56 18.37
CA LYS A 318 15.41 -7.92 19.01
C LYS A 318 16.69 -8.68 18.71
N LEU A 319 17.83 -8.07 19.02
CA LEU A 319 19.10 -8.78 19.01
C LEU A 319 19.02 -10.00 19.97
N GLY A 320 19.43 -11.18 19.48
CA GLY A 320 19.41 -12.45 20.22
C GLY A 320 20.60 -12.62 21.15
#